data_da3b4e3137fe550dc761c2f61e753e49
#
_entry.id   da3b4e3137fe550dc761c2f61e753e49
#
_cell.length_a   1.000
_cell.length_b   1.000
_cell.length_c   1.000
_cell.angle_alpha   90.00
_cell.angle_beta   90.00
_cell.angle_gamma   90.00
#
_symmetry.space_group_name_H-M   'P 1'
#
loop_
_entity.id
_entity.type
_entity.pdbx_description
1 polymer ?
#
loop_
_entity_poly.entity_id
_entity_poly.type
_entity_poly.pdbx_seq_one_letter_code
_entity_poly.pdbx_strand_id
1 'polypeptide(L)'
;MADSENTPAEPTTDEAVAEKPAAKKTAAKKSTAKKATAKKATAKKVAVDLPAEIFDVEVNVPLIHQVVVAQQAAARQGTHATKSRGEVRGGGRKPYKQKGTGRARQGSTRAPQFAGGGTVHGPQPRTYDQRTPKKMKAAALRGALSDRARNGRIHVVESLLDGETPSTRAALAALATVSERANFLVVLERTDAVTWLSLRNAPEVHIVAVDQLNTYDVLASDDVVFTQGSYDAFVNGTAGAGEEAAK
;
A
#
# COMPACT_ATOMS: atom_id res chain seq x y z
N MET A 1 -44.88 22.08 -43.22
CA MET A 1 -44.66 21.27 -44.41
C MET A 1 -43.53 20.32 -44.12
N ALA A 2 -43.94 19.16 -43.88
CA ALA A 2 -43.54 17.82 -44.32
C ALA A 2 -42.24 17.36 -43.66
N ASP A 3 -42.30 16.51 -42.66
CA ASP A 3 -42.47 15.05 -42.67
C ASP A 3 -41.37 14.31 -43.41
N SER A 4 -40.59 13.52 -42.65
CA SER A 4 -40.47 12.10 -42.91
C SER A 4 -39.56 11.44 -41.88
N GLU A 5 -40.18 10.64 -41.06
CA GLU A 5 -39.80 9.36 -40.47
C GLU A 5 -38.89 8.51 -41.39
N ASN A 6 -37.98 7.83 -40.81
CA ASN A 6 -37.63 6.51 -41.28
C ASN A 6 -36.90 5.66 -40.19
N THR A 7 -37.68 4.77 -39.56
CA THR A 7 -37.22 3.53 -38.97
C THR A 7 -37.31 2.45 -40.03
N PRO A 8 -36.37 1.51 -40.09
CA PRO A 8 -36.73 0.12 -40.33
C PRO A 8 -35.92 -0.86 -39.46
N ALA A 9 -36.64 -1.72 -38.73
CA ALA A 9 -36.96 -3.10 -39.14
C ALA A 9 -35.86 -4.10 -38.88
N GLU A 10 -36.13 -4.95 -37.88
CA GLU A 10 -35.58 -6.31 -37.71
C GLU A 10 -35.93 -7.21 -38.90
N PRO A 11 -35.19 -8.29 -39.08
CA PRO A 11 -35.84 -9.52 -39.51
C PRO A 11 -35.50 -10.72 -38.61
N THR A 12 -36.56 -11.41 -38.30
CA THR A 12 -36.88 -12.72 -37.81
C THR A 12 -36.10 -13.90 -38.38
N THR A 13 -35.83 -14.85 -37.46
CA THR A 13 -35.94 -16.32 -37.50
C THR A 13 -35.53 -17.08 -38.76
N ASP A 14 -34.73 -18.16 -38.53
CA ASP A 14 -35.17 -19.52 -38.85
C ASP A 14 -34.37 -20.60 -38.08
N GLU A 15 -35.13 -21.60 -37.72
CA GLU A 15 -34.75 -22.84 -37.06
C GLU A 15 -33.90 -23.75 -37.95
N ALA A 16 -33.01 -24.54 -37.37
CA ALA A 16 -32.71 -25.86 -37.82
C ALA A 16 -32.23 -26.75 -36.67
N VAL A 17 -33.06 -27.71 -36.38
CA VAL A 17 -32.91 -28.91 -35.57
C VAL A 17 -31.93 -29.86 -36.24
N ALA A 18 -30.97 -30.43 -35.49
CA ALA A 18 -30.44 -31.79 -35.72
C ALA A 18 -29.57 -32.27 -34.56
N GLU A 19 -30.11 -33.24 -33.87
CA GLU A 19 -29.57 -34.55 -33.52
C GLU A 19 -28.31 -34.68 -32.63
N LYS A 20 -28.59 -35.27 -31.45
CA LYS A 20 -27.64 -36.03 -30.62
C LYS A 20 -27.27 -37.36 -31.27
N PRO A 21 -26.05 -37.85 -31.02
CA PRO A 21 -25.92 -39.22 -30.59
C PRO A 21 -25.14 -39.42 -29.28
N ALA A 22 -25.79 -40.23 -28.48
CA ALA A 22 -25.39 -41.28 -27.53
C ALA A 22 -24.00 -41.35 -26.92
N ALA A 23 -24.04 -41.40 -25.63
CA ALA A 23 -23.19 -41.95 -24.58
C ALA A 23 -22.06 -42.93 -24.99
N LYS A 24 -20.86 -42.65 -24.52
CA LYS A 24 -19.87 -43.65 -24.13
C LYS A 24 -19.48 -43.47 -22.68
N LYS A 25 -19.93 -44.42 -21.84
CA LYS A 25 -19.45 -44.64 -20.47
C LYS A 25 -17.99 -45.04 -20.53
N THR A 26 -17.11 -44.24 -19.96
CA THR A 26 -15.76 -44.68 -19.59
C THR A 26 -15.60 -44.58 -18.09
N ALA A 27 -15.09 -45.65 -17.54
CA ALA A 27 -15.00 -46.00 -16.14
C ALA A 27 -14.33 -44.97 -15.25
N ALA A 28 -14.95 -44.71 -14.11
CA ALA A 28 -14.41 -43.99 -13.00
C ALA A 28 -13.16 -44.69 -12.45
N LYS A 29 -12.00 -44.10 -12.65
CA LYS A 29 -10.79 -44.42 -11.91
C LYS A 29 -10.85 -43.72 -10.59
N LYS A 30 -11.20 -44.44 -9.55
CA LYS A 30 -11.23 -44.01 -8.13
C LYS A 30 -9.79 -43.72 -7.71
N SER A 31 -9.38 -42.45 -7.81
CA SER A 31 -8.16 -41.98 -7.15
C SER A 31 -8.47 -41.83 -5.68
N THR A 32 -7.94 -42.70 -4.85
CA THR A 32 -7.88 -42.57 -3.41
C THR A 32 -7.02 -41.36 -3.07
N ALA A 33 -7.65 -40.20 -2.97
CA ALA A 33 -7.04 -39.02 -2.40
C ALA A 33 -6.74 -39.29 -0.91
N LYS A 34 -5.47 -39.49 -0.62
CA LYS A 34 -4.91 -39.57 0.71
C LYS A 34 -5.27 -38.26 1.43
N LYS A 35 -6.25 -38.37 2.33
CA LYS A 35 -6.68 -37.25 3.21
C LYS A 35 -5.50 -36.90 4.10
N ALA A 36 -4.66 -35.98 3.65
CA ALA A 36 -3.67 -35.35 4.49
C ALA A 36 -4.45 -34.60 5.58
N THR A 37 -4.40 -35.11 6.79
CA THR A 37 -4.85 -34.41 7.99
C THR A 37 -4.04 -33.13 8.08
N ALA A 38 -4.65 -32.01 7.68
CA ALA A 38 -4.09 -30.70 7.88
C ALA A 38 -3.92 -30.53 9.39
N LYS A 39 -2.68 -30.57 9.88
CA LYS A 39 -2.35 -30.13 11.22
C LYS A 39 -2.91 -28.73 11.37
N LYS A 40 -3.76 -28.54 12.36
CA LYS A 40 -4.36 -27.25 12.71
C LYS A 40 -3.21 -26.35 13.10
N ALA A 41 -2.80 -25.43 12.21
CA ALA A 41 -1.79 -24.44 12.50
C ALA A 41 -2.35 -23.57 13.64
N THR A 42 -1.76 -23.66 14.79
CA THR A 42 -2.13 -22.88 15.98
C THR A 42 -0.96 -21.98 16.25
N ALA A 43 -1.12 -20.67 16.03
CA ALA A 43 -0.11 -19.70 16.42
C ALA A 43 0.10 -19.83 17.94
N LYS A 44 1.31 -20.16 18.34
CA LYS A 44 1.67 -20.29 19.73
C LYS A 44 2.07 -18.91 20.24
N LYS A 45 1.17 -18.27 21.00
CA LYS A 45 1.46 -16.99 21.64
C LYS A 45 2.57 -17.20 22.69
N VAL A 46 3.56 -16.35 22.63
CA VAL A 46 4.63 -16.29 23.64
C VAL A 46 4.32 -15.12 24.57
N ALA A 47 4.24 -15.38 25.85
CA ALA A 47 4.19 -14.31 26.84
C ALA A 47 5.59 -13.71 26.94
N VAL A 48 5.75 -12.48 26.45
CA VAL A 48 7.01 -11.76 26.49
C VAL A 48 6.81 -10.48 27.28
N ASP A 49 7.75 -10.17 28.16
CA ASP A 49 7.77 -8.90 28.86
C ASP A 49 8.11 -7.77 27.88
N LEU A 50 7.23 -6.77 27.77
CA LEU A 50 7.43 -5.61 26.91
C LEU A 50 8.28 -4.58 27.65
N PRO A 51 9.49 -4.21 27.17
CA PRO A 51 10.32 -3.20 27.81
C PRO A 51 9.61 -1.84 27.87
N ALA A 52 9.49 -1.25 29.05
CA ALA A 52 8.80 0.01 29.28
C ALA A 52 9.41 1.17 28.48
N GLU A 53 10.71 1.14 28.21
CA GLU A 53 11.43 2.16 27.42
C GLU A 53 10.95 2.26 25.96
N ILE A 54 10.33 1.18 25.45
CA ILE A 54 9.86 1.10 24.05
C ILE A 54 8.33 1.09 24.01
N PHE A 55 7.67 0.37 24.93
CA PHE A 55 6.25 0.07 24.86
C PHE A 55 5.40 0.77 25.93
N ASP A 56 6.00 1.60 26.80
CA ASP A 56 5.26 2.40 27.78
C ASP A 56 5.74 3.84 27.84
N VAL A 57 6.03 4.42 26.68
CA VAL A 57 6.40 5.82 26.51
C VAL A 57 5.15 6.71 26.43
N GLU A 58 5.22 7.94 26.92
CA GLU A 58 4.16 8.93 26.78
C GLU A 58 3.83 9.20 25.31
N VAL A 59 2.54 9.16 24.98
CA VAL A 59 2.06 9.33 23.59
C VAL A 59 1.94 10.82 23.25
N ASN A 60 2.77 11.29 22.31
CA ASN A 60 2.72 12.64 21.78
C ASN A 60 2.00 12.66 20.43
N VAL A 61 0.70 12.94 20.42
CA VAL A 61 -0.16 12.95 19.22
C VAL A 61 0.32 13.95 18.16
N PRO A 62 0.67 15.20 18.47
CA PRO A 62 1.22 16.14 17.49
C PRO A 62 2.49 15.63 16.79
N LEU A 63 3.39 14.99 17.52
CA LEU A 63 4.60 14.38 16.98
C LEU A 63 4.29 13.24 16.00
N ILE A 64 3.41 12.35 16.40
CA ILE A 64 2.94 11.22 15.57
C ILE A 64 2.31 11.76 14.28
N HIS A 65 1.41 12.74 14.40
CA HIS A 65 0.77 13.38 13.26
C HIS A 65 1.79 13.97 12.27
N GLN A 66 2.77 14.73 12.77
CA GLN A 66 3.80 15.32 11.90
C GLN A 66 4.61 14.27 11.15
N VAL A 67 4.98 13.16 11.81
CA VAL A 67 5.74 12.07 11.18
C VAL A 67 4.89 11.35 10.14
N VAL A 68 3.63 11.05 10.44
CA VAL A 68 2.72 10.38 9.49
C VAL A 68 2.46 11.25 8.27
N VAL A 69 2.22 12.56 8.44
CA VAL A 69 2.06 13.50 7.31
C VAL A 69 3.32 13.54 6.45
N ALA A 70 4.50 13.53 7.07
CA ALA A 70 5.76 13.48 6.33
C ALA A 70 5.93 12.17 5.52
N GLN A 71 5.55 11.02 6.09
CA GLN A 71 5.57 9.72 5.39
C GLN A 71 4.62 9.70 4.19
N GLN A 72 3.38 10.15 4.38
CA GLN A 72 2.39 10.22 3.30
C GLN A 72 2.77 11.23 2.22
N ALA A 73 3.38 12.36 2.60
CA ALA A 73 3.88 13.35 1.66
C ALA A 73 5.02 12.79 0.80
N ALA A 74 5.94 12.02 1.40
CA ALA A 74 7.05 11.39 0.69
C ALA A 74 6.58 10.33 -0.33
N ALA A 75 5.47 9.66 -0.09
CA ALA A 75 4.88 8.69 -1.03
C ALA A 75 4.28 9.35 -2.28
N ARG A 76 4.08 10.67 -2.26
CA ARG A 76 3.49 11.42 -3.36
C ARG A 76 4.51 11.64 -4.48
N GLN A 77 4.24 11.12 -5.68
CA GLN A 77 5.16 11.19 -6.83
C GLN A 77 5.44 12.60 -7.35
N GLY A 78 4.46 13.50 -7.30
CA GLY A 78 4.62 14.89 -7.73
C GLY A 78 4.92 15.10 -9.21
N THR A 79 4.47 14.20 -10.08
CA THR A 79 4.77 14.16 -11.53
C THR A 79 3.91 15.09 -12.38
N HIS A 80 3.01 15.86 -11.78
CA HIS A 80 2.16 16.79 -12.49
C HIS A 80 3.00 17.91 -13.15
N ALA A 81 2.72 18.20 -14.41
CA ALA A 81 3.42 19.22 -15.18
C ALA A 81 2.47 19.96 -16.12
N THR A 82 2.73 21.22 -16.32
CA THR A 82 2.09 22.02 -17.36
C THR A 82 3.15 22.69 -18.21
N LYS A 83 2.85 22.86 -19.50
CA LYS A 83 3.79 23.50 -20.43
C LYS A 83 3.75 25.01 -20.27
N SER A 84 4.90 25.60 -19.98
CA SER A 84 5.12 27.03 -20.04
C SER A 84 5.15 27.51 -21.52
N ARG A 85 5.08 28.81 -21.74
CA ARG A 85 5.11 29.36 -23.10
C ARG A 85 6.35 28.96 -23.91
N GLY A 86 7.45 28.65 -23.26
CA GLY A 86 8.69 28.17 -23.90
C GLY A 86 8.57 26.74 -24.43
N GLU A 87 7.80 25.90 -23.75
CA GLU A 87 7.67 24.46 -24.01
C GLU A 87 6.53 24.12 -24.98
N VAL A 88 5.58 25.05 -25.20
CA VAL A 88 4.51 24.86 -26.18
C VAL A 88 5.09 24.94 -27.57
N ARG A 89 4.71 24.00 -28.45
CA ARG A 89 5.16 23.98 -29.85
C ARG A 89 4.57 25.15 -30.63
N GLY A 90 5.34 25.81 -31.51
CA GLY A 90 4.91 26.88 -32.42
C GLY A 90 5.41 28.26 -32.00
N GLY A 91 4.94 29.30 -32.63
CA GLY A 91 5.12 30.71 -32.27
C GLY A 91 6.56 31.24 -32.25
N GLY A 92 7.47 30.68 -33.03
CA GLY A 92 8.87 31.13 -33.12
C GLY A 92 9.06 32.52 -33.71
N ARG A 93 8.10 33.00 -34.47
CA ARG A 93 8.11 34.33 -35.11
C ARG A 93 7.15 35.28 -34.41
N LYS A 94 7.53 36.58 -34.31
CA LYS A 94 6.63 37.62 -33.80
C LYS A 94 5.42 37.75 -34.74
N PRO A 95 4.17 37.76 -34.22
CA PRO A 95 2.96 37.78 -35.07
C PRO A 95 2.85 38.96 -36.03
N TYR A 96 3.25 40.13 -35.59
CA TYR A 96 3.22 41.37 -36.38
C TYR A 96 4.20 42.40 -35.87
N LYS A 97 4.42 43.50 -36.61
CA LYS A 97 5.34 44.59 -36.30
C LYS A 97 5.00 45.28 -34.96
N GLN A 98 5.99 45.84 -34.30
CA GLN A 98 5.88 46.46 -32.98
C GLN A 98 4.92 47.67 -32.96
N LYS A 99 4.86 48.43 -34.05
CA LYS A 99 4.05 49.64 -34.22
C LYS A 99 3.39 49.63 -35.62
N GLY A 100 2.36 50.45 -35.82
CA GLY A 100 1.71 50.64 -37.13
C GLY A 100 0.63 49.61 -37.50
N THR A 101 0.15 48.79 -36.56
CA THR A 101 -0.88 47.76 -36.79
C THR A 101 -2.23 48.06 -36.15
N GLY A 102 -2.34 49.11 -35.33
CA GLY A 102 -3.55 49.41 -34.56
C GLY A 102 -3.93 48.36 -33.49
N ARG A 103 -3.14 47.31 -33.34
CA ARG A 103 -3.38 46.18 -32.39
C ARG A 103 -2.48 46.24 -31.16
N ALA A 104 -2.91 45.57 -30.09
CA ALA A 104 -2.09 45.40 -28.92
C ALA A 104 -0.76 44.68 -29.25
N ARG A 105 0.34 45.08 -28.64
CA ARG A 105 1.67 44.50 -28.90
C ARG A 105 1.74 43.06 -28.44
N GLN A 106 2.19 42.17 -29.33
CA GLN A 106 2.35 40.75 -29.02
C GLN A 106 3.76 40.26 -29.40
N GLY A 107 4.36 39.47 -28.50
CA GLY A 107 5.68 38.90 -28.73
C GLY A 107 5.66 37.48 -29.29
N SER A 108 4.63 36.71 -28.95
CA SER A 108 4.49 35.30 -29.38
C SER A 108 3.04 34.87 -29.34
N THR A 109 2.64 33.99 -30.24
CA THR A 109 1.32 33.34 -30.25
C THR A 109 1.18 32.25 -29.17
N ARG A 110 2.28 31.87 -28.51
CA ARG A 110 2.28 30.94 -27.39
C ARG A 110 2.09 31.62 -26.03
N ALA A 111 1.86 32.92 -26.00
CA ALA A 111 1.59 33.63 -24.75
C ALA A 111 0.28 33.15 -24.10
N PRO A 112 0.14 33.23 -22.78
CA PRO A 112 -0.96 32.60 -22.02
C PRO A 112 -2.36 33.10 -22.41
N GLN A 113 -2.45 34.35 -22.96
CA GLN A 113 -3.70 34.94 -23.42
C GLN A 113 -4.23 34.36 -24.73
N PHE A 114 -3.41 33.59 -25.44
CA PHE A 114 -3.84 32.94 -26.68
C PHE A 114 -4.36 31.53 -26.43
N ALA A 115 -5.36 31.12 -27.18
CA ALA A 115 -5.84 29.75 -27.21
C ALA A 115 -4.69 28.81 -27.62
N GLY A 116 -4.44 27.77 -26.82
CA GLY A 116 -3.29 26.88 -27.02
C GLY A 116 -1.95 27.45 -26.58
N GLY A 117 -1.93 28.62 -25.91
CA GLY A 117 -0.72 29.17 -25.28
C GLY A 117 -0.28 28.41 -24.02
N GLY A 118 0.88 28.78 -23.49
CA GLY A 118 1.42 28.17 -22.28
C GLY A 118 0.72 28.64 -21.00
N THR A 119 0.81 27.84 -19.97
CA THR A 119 0.31 28.19 -18.63
C THR A 119 1.35 29.02 -17.87
N VAL A 120 0.93 30.10 -17.16
CA VAL A 120 1.87 30.99 -16.46
C VAL A 120 2.35 30.37 -15.15
N HIS A 121 1.43 29.99 -14.27
CA HIS A 121 1.68 29.47 -12.92
C HIS A 121 1.10 28.07 -12.75
N GLY A 122 1.27 27.22 -13.76
CA GLY A 122 0.82 25.84 -13.67
C GLY A 122 1.72 24.99 -12.77
N PRO A 123 1.23 23.83 -12.34
CA PRO A 123 2.01 22.91 -11.55
C PRO A 123 3.25 22.43 -12.31
N GLN A 124 4.35 22.33 -11.60
CA GLN A 124 5.61 21.78 -12.08
C GLN A 124 5.98 20.56 -11.25
N PRO A 125 6.69 19.57 -11.81
CA PRO A 125 7.15 18.42 -11.04
C PRO A 125 7.98 18.86 -9.85
N ARG A 126 7.65 18.34 -8.67
CA ARG A 126 8.40 18.61 -7.43
C ARG A 126 8.33 17.43 -6.49
N THR A 127 9.29 17.31 -5.60
CA THR A 127 9.24 16.43 -4.45
C THR A 127 8.35 17.03 -3.37
N TYR A 128 7.68 16.15 -2.63
CA TYR A 128 6.88 16.52 -1.47
C TYR A 128 7.50 16.06 -0.15
N ASP A 129 8.75 15.64 -0.20
CA ASP A 129 9.49 15.16 0.96
C ASP A 129 9.55 16.22 2.07
N GLN A 130 9.21 15.79 3.27
CA GLN A 130 9.33 16.58 4.49
C GLN A 130 10.42 15.97 5.37
N ARG A 131 11.52 16.69 5.51
CA ARG A 131 12.64 16.22 6.33
C ARG A 131 12.28 16.26 7.82
N THR A 132 12.21 15.08 8.43
CA THR A 132 12.01 14.93 9.88
C THR A 132 13.29 14.38 10.53
N PRO A 133 13.71 14.89 11.71
CA PRO A 133 14.85 14.38 12.45
C PRO A 133 14.68 12.89 12.83
N LYS A 134 15.76 12.13 12.86
CA LYS A 134 15.73 10.69 13.23
C LYS A 134 15.11 10.46 14.61
N LYS A 135 15.46 11.30 15.61
CA LYS A 135 14.92 11.22 16.99
C LYS A 135 13.40 11.38 17.02
N MET A 136 12.85 12.28 16.20
CA MET A 136 11.39 12.46 16.09
C MET A 136 10.70 11.21 15.52
N LYS A 137 11.27 10.61 14.48
CA LYS A 137 10.73 9.38 13.89
C LYS A 137 10.72 8.22 14.91
N ALA A 138 11.82 8.04 15.63
CA ALA A 138 11.93 7.01 16.66
C ALA A 138 10.95 7.24 17.82
N ALA A 139 10.82 8.48 18.31
CA ALA A 139 9.88 8.81 19.38
C ALA A 139 8.42 8.62 18.94
N ALA A 140 8.07 8.97 17.70
CA ALA A 140 6.73 8.75 17.14
C ALA A 140 6.39 7.26 17.03
N LEU A 141 7.33 6.43 16.59
CA LEU A 141 7.16 4.97 16.50
C LEU A 141 6.97 4.35 17.89
N ARG A 142 7.82 4.71 18.87
CA ARG A 142 7.68 4.23 20.25
C ARG A 142 6.33 4.65 20.85
N GLY A 143 5.89 5.90 20.64
CA GLY A 143 4.57 6.38 21.08
C GLY A 143 3.41 5.60 20.46
N ALA A 144 3.46 5.28 19.16
CA ALA A 144 2.44 4.49 18.49
C ALA A 144 2.41 3.03 19.00
N LEU A 145 3.57 2.42 19.21
CA LEU A 145 3.66 1.07 19.79
C LEU A 145 3.18 1.05 21.25
N SER A 146 3.48 2.09 22.04
CA SER A 146 3.02 2.21 23.43
C SER A 146 1.50 2.29 23.51
N ASP A 147 0.84 3.02 22.61
CA ASP A 147 -0.61 3.04 22.54
C ASP A 147 -1.18 1.64 22.22
N ARG A 148 -0.58 0.94 21.28
CA ARG A 148 -0.98 -0.44 20.95
C ARG A 148 -0.74 -1.42 22.10
N ALA A 149 0.37 -1.30 22.82
CA ALA A 149 0.71 -2.13 23.97
C ALA A 149 -0.30 -1.93 25.12
N ARG A 150 -0.61 -0.69 25.49
CA ARG A 150 -1.59 -0.35 26.53
C ARG A 150 -2.98 -0.90 26.22
N ASN A 151 -3.33 -0.98 24.95
CA ASN A 151 -4.60 -1.55 24.48
C ASN A 151 -4.56 -3.08 24.31
N GLY A 152 -3.45 -3.77 24.66
CA GLY A 152 -3.29 -5.21 24.48
C GLY A 152 -3.31 -5.68 23.02
N ARG A 153 -2.84 -4.85 22.09
CA ARG A 153 -2.84 -5.07 20.63
C ARG A 153 -1.48 -5.45 20.07
N ILE A 154 -0.53 -5.80 20.92
CA ILE A 154 0.76 -6.34 20.52
C ILE A 154 0.81 -7.81 20.90
N HIS A 155 1.12 -8.65 19.92
CA HIS A 155 1.19 -10.09 20.09
C HIS A 155 2.55 -10.59 19.60
N VAL A 156 3.18 -11.44 20.40
CA VAL A 156 4.40 -12.13 19.99
C VAL A 156 4.07 -13.61 19.82
N VAL A 157 4.44 -14.16 18.68
CA VAL A 157 4.22 -15.57 18.34
C VAL A 157 5.56 -16.24 18.03
N GLU A 158 5.70 -17.51 18.38
CA GLU A 158 6.90 -18.29 18.09
C GLU A 158 7.11 -18.39 16.56
N SER A 159 6.07 -18.85 15.86
CA SER A 159 5.99 -18.93 14.41
C SER A 159 4.51 -18.87 13.97
N LEU A 160 4.26 -18.43 12.76
CA LEU A 160 2.91 -18.45 12.16
C LEU A 160 2.65 -19.73 11.37
N LEU A 161 3.70 -20.41 10.95
CA LEU A 161 3.65 -21.66 10.17
C LEU A 161 4.68 -22.65 10.68
N ASP A 162 4.26 -23.91 10.85
CA ASP A 162 5.11 -25.01 11.32
C ASP A 162 5.71 -25.84 10.18
N GLY A 163 5.89 -25.29 8.98
CA GLY A 163 6.36 -26.05 7.83
C GLY A 163 7.11 -25.23 6.81
N GLU A 164 7.85 -25.91 5.93
CA GLU A 164 8.60 -25.31 4.83
C GLU A 164 7.71 -24.95 3.62
N THR A 165 6.46 -25.40 3.60
CA THR A 165 5.55 -25.14 2.48
C THR A 165 4.64 -23.97 2.75
N PRO A 166 4.60 -22.94 1.88
CA PRO A 166 3.71 -21.80 2.05
C PRO A 166 2.23 -22.21 2.04
N SER A 167 1.43 -21.67 2.97
CA SER A 167 -0.01 -21.93 3.04
C SER A 167 -0.76 -20.71 3.59
N THR A 168 -1.44 -19.99 2.72
CA THR A 168 -2.26 -18.82 3.09
C THR A 168 -3.35 -19.20 4.09
N ARG A 169 -4.02 -20.32 3.85
CA ARG A 169 -5.10 -20.78 4.73
C ARG A 169 -4.62 -21.08 6.16
N ALA A 170 -3.45 -21.73 6.29
CA ALA A 170 -2.88 -22.04 7.59
C ALA A 170 -2.44 -20.77 8.34
N ALA A 171 -1.79 -19.84 7.62
CA ALA A 171 -1.33 -18.59 8.20
C ALA A 171 -2.52 -17.68 8.65
N LEU A 172 -3.58 -17.55 7.86
CA LEU A 172 -4.77 -16.82 8.27
C LEU A 172 -5.50 -17.47 9.44
N ALA A 173 -5.59 -18.81 9.47
CA ALA A 173 -6.14 -19.52 10.61
C ALA A 173 -5.32 -19.30 11.88
N ALA A 174 -3.99 -19.23 11.78
CA ALA A 174 -3.11 -18.90 12.88
C ALA A 174 -3.36 -17.47 13.39
N LEU A 175 -3.45 -16.47 12.51
CA LEU A 175 -3.79 -15.09 12.90
C LEU A 175 -5.15 -14.97 13.56
N ALA A 176 -6.18 -15.66 13.06
CA ALA A 176 -7.51 -15.69 13.65
C ALA A 176 -7.54 -16.27 15.09
N THR A 177 -6.55 -17.08 15.48
CA THR A 177 -6.40 -17.53 16.89
C THR A 177 -5.75 -16.46 17.78
N VAL A 178 -5.01 -15.51 17.17
CA VAL A 178 -4.35 -14.42 17.89
C VAL A 178 -5.33 -13.31 18.25
N SER A 179 -6.16 -12.87 17.28
CA SER A 179 -7.15 -11.82 17.51
C SER A 179 -8.35 -12.00 16.57
N GLU A 180 -9.52 -11.48 16.99
CA GLU A 180 -10.75 -11.45 16.19
C GLU A 180 -10.85 -10.23 15.26
N ARG A 181 -9.88 -9.31 15.32
CA ARG A 181 -9.84 -8.11 14.48
C ARG A 181 -9.43 -8.43 13.05
N ALA A 182 -9.74 -7.50 12.15
CA ALA A 182 -9.57 -7.75 10.73
C ALA A 182 -8.18 -7.39 10.20
N ASN A 183 -7.58 -6.27 10.65
CA ASN A 183 -6.36 -5.73 10.06
C ASN A 183 -5.13 -6.04 10.90
N PHE A 184 -4.24 -6.84 10.38
CA PHE A 184 -3.00 -7.24 11.05
C PHE A 184 -1.77 -6.60 10.42
N LEU A 185 -0.88 -6.08 11.25
CA LEU A 185 0.49 -5.79 10.88
C LEU A 185 1.38 -6.95 11.34
N VAL A 186 1.94 -7.69 10.41
CA VAL A 186 2.83 -8.80 10.72
C VAL A 186 4.27 -8.36 10.49
N VAL A 187 5.06 -8.37 11.56
CA VAL A 187 6.47 -7.99 11.52
C VAL A 187 7.31 -9.27 11.50
N LEU A 188 8.08 -9.43 10.42
CA LEU A 188 8.88 -10.61 10.15
C LEU A 188 10.37 -10.27 10.05
N GLU A 189 11.18 -11.30 10.20
CA GLU A 189 12.57 -11.26 9.75
C GLU A 189 12.64 -11.32 8.21
N ARG A 190 13.67 -10.74 7.62
CA ARG A 190 13.87 -10.83 6.16
C ARG A 190 14.14 -12.25 5.66
N THR A 191 14.56 -13.13 6.55
CA THR A 191 14.87 -14.54 6.28
C THR A 191 13.63 -15.41 6.16
N ASP A 192 12.49 -14.99 6.75
CA ASP A 192 11.25 -15.76 6.75
C ASP A 192 10.46 -15.60 5.43
N ALA A 193 10.97 -16.25 4.39
CA ALA A 193 10.33 -16.26 3.08
C ALA A 193 9.02 -17.06 3.05
N VAL A 194 8.88 -18.09 3.89
CA VAL A 194 7.70 -18.97 3.91
C VAL A 194 6.47 -18.23 4.41
N THR A 195 6.58 -17.54 5.52
CA THR A 195 5.49 -16.72 6.07
C THR A 195 5.16 -15.56 5.15
N TRP A 196 6.18 -14.90 4.56
CA TRP A 196 5.99 -13.84 3.57
C TRP A 196 5.17 -14.30 2.37
N LEU A 197 5.55 -15.41 1.73
CA LEU A 197 4.82 -15.97 0.57
C LEU A 197 3.40 -16.39 0.93
N SER A 198 3.18 -16.83 2.17
CA SER A 198 1.87 -17.29 2.62
C SER A 198 0.88 -16.14 2.84
N LEU A 199 1.34 -15.00 3.33
CA LEU A 199 0.48 -13.88 3.73
C LEU A 199 0.40 -12.75 2.70
N ARG A 200 1.36 -12.63 1.77
CA ARG A 200 1.45 -11.47 0.86
C ARG A 200 0.20 -11.22 0.01
N ASN A 201 -0.63 -12.24 -0.23
CA ASN A 201 -1.87 -12.10 -1.02
C ASN A 201 -3.11 -11.82 -0.17
N ALA A 202 -2.99 -11.80 1.17
CA ALA A 202 -4.11 -11.54 2.06
C ALA A 202 -4.30 -10.02 2.22
N PRO A 203 -5.45 -9.43 1.82
CA PRO A 203 -5.67 -7.99 1.91
C PRO A 203 -5.78 -7.48 3.35
N GLU A 204 -6.11 -8.36 4.28
CA GLU A 204 -6.27 -8.06 5.71
C GLU A 204 -4.93 -7.99 6.45
N VAL A 205 -3.84 -8.41 5.80
CA VAL A 205 -2.52 -8.53 6.43
C VAL A 205 -1.51 -7.64 5.72
N HIS A 206 -0.93 -6.72 6.46
CA HIS A 206 0.22 -5.96 6.01
C HIS A 206 1.50 -6.56 6.59
N ILE A 207 2.46 -6.88 5.73
CA ILE A 207 3.71 -7.54 6.13
C ILE A 207 4.84 -6.55 6.00
N VAL A 208 5.63 -6.42 7.06
CA VAL A 208 6.77 -5.51 7.12
C VAL A 208 7.98 -6.22 7.73
N ALA A 209 9.16 -5.97 7.20
CA ALA A 209 10.39 -6.40 7.84
C ALA A 209 10.70 -5.50 9.05
N VAL A 210 11.41 -6.05 10.05
CA VAL A 210 11.74 -5.35 11.30
C VAL A 210 12.36 -3.97 11.06
N ASP A 211 13.30 -3.88 10.14
CA ASP A 211 14.03 -2.66 9.79
C ASP A 211 13.19 -1.63 9.00
N GLN A 212 12.05 -2.02 8.47
CA GLN A 212 11.12 -1.17 7.74
C GLN A 212 9.90 -0.75 8.56
N LEU A 213 9.80 -1.21 9.81
CA LEU A 213 8.69 -0.86 10.70
C LEU A 213 8.59 0.66 10.85
N ASN A 214 7.40 1.20 10.59
CA ASN A 214 7.15 2.63 10.60
C ASN A 214 5.86 3.00 11.35
N THR A 215 5.74 4.27 11.71
CA THR A 215 4.62 4.79 12.51
C THR A 215 3.27 4.66 11.81
N TYR A 216 3.23 4.87 10.49
CA TYR A 216 1.98 4.82 9.74
C TYR A 216 1.39 3.41 9.71
N ASP A 217 2.20 2.38 9.44
CA ASP A 217 1.74 0.99 9.36
C ASP A 217 1.22 0.50 10.72
N VAL A 218 1.88 0.87 11.82
CA VAL A 218 1.41 0.57 13.19
C VAL A 218 0.04 1.19 13.47
N LEU A 219 -0.21 2.42 13.02
CA LEU A 219 -1.48 3.12 13.24
C LEU A 219 -2.59 2.65 12.29
N ALA A 220 -2.25 2.25 11.07
CA ALA A 220 -3.21 1.78 10.08
C ALA A 220 -3.77 0.40 10.41
N SER A 221 -3.01 -0.42 11.15
CA SER A 221 -3.38 -1.78 11.53
C SER A 221 -4.07 -1.82 12.89
N ASP A 222 -4.93 -2.81 13.10
CA ASP A 222 -5.60 -3.01 14.39
C ASP A 222 -4.68 -3.69 15.41
N ASP A 223 -4.04 -4.75 15.03
CA ASP A 223 -3.13 -5.54 15.86
C ASP A 223 -1.76 -5.67 15.21
N VAL A 224 -0.72 -5.66 16.05
CA VAL A 224 0.66 -5.86 15.62
C VAL A 224 1.12 -7.22 16.10
N VAL A 225 1.56 -8.07 15.18
CA VAL A 225 2.02 -9.43 15.44
C VAL A 225 3.49 -9.54 15.09
N PHE A 226 4.32 -9.81 16.07
CA PHE A 226 5.74 -10.08 15.90
C PHE A 226 5.98 -11.58 15.90
N THR A 227 6.88 -12.08 15.06
CA THR A 227 7.55 -13.36 15.31
C THR A 227 8.59 -13.16 16.40
N GLN A 228 8.93 -14.21 17.17
CA GLN A 228 9.86 -14.07 18.27
C GLN A 228 11.21 -13.49 17.83
N GLY A 229 11.77 -14.00 16.75
CA GLY A 229 13.05 -13.48 16.25
C GLY A 229 12.95 -12.01 15.75
N SER A 230 11.82 -11.61 15.14
CA SER A 230 11.61 -10.22 14.77
C SER A 230 11.46 -9.29 15.98
N TYR A 231 10.83 -9.78 17.04
CA TYR A 231 10.71 -9.04 18.29
C TYR A 231 12.09 -8.83 18.96
N ASP A 232 12.88 -9.88 19.07
CA ASP A 232 14.22 -9.82 19.65
C ASP A 232 15.14 -8.90 18.84
N ALA A 233 15.06 -8.97 17.52
CA ALA A 233 15.81 -8.07 16.63
C ALA A 233 15.38 -6.61 16.79
N PHE A 234 14.08 -6.33 16.97
CA PHE A 234 13.56 -4.98 17.20
C PHE A 234 14.01 -4.40 18.54
N VAL A 235 13.88 -5.17 19.62
CA VAL A 235 14.27 -4.73 20.96
C VAL A 235 15.78 -4.48 21.04
N ASN A 236 16.60 -5.41 20.55
CA ASN A 236 18.06 -5.28 20.56
C ASN A 236 18.52 -4.11 19.66
N GLY A 237 17.90 -3.91 18.49
CA GLY A 237 18.21 -2.80 17.59
C GLY A 237 17.84 -1.43 18.15
N THR A 238 16.78 -1.34 18.97
CA THR A 238 16.38 -0.09 19.63
C THR A 238 17.17 0.21 20.88
N ALA A 239 17.61 -0.81 21.63
CA ALA A 239 18.48 -0.66 22.80
C ALA A 239 19.87 -0.12 22.40
N GLY A 240 20.49 -0.69 21.36
CA GLY A 240 21.80 -0.23 20.86
C GLY A 240 21.81 1.21 20.34
N ALA A 241 20.70 1.68 19.75
CA ALA A 241 20.56 3.07 19.30
C ALA A 241 20.42 4.11 20.45
N GLY A 242 20.05 3.64 21.66
CA GLY A 242 19.98 4.48 22.86
C GLY A 242 21.35 4.78 23.46
N GLU A 243 22.27 3.82 23.44
CA GLU A 243 23.63 3.97 24.00
C GLU A 243 24.54 4.85 23.12
N GLU A 244 24.42 4.80 21.79
CA GLU A 244 25.18 5.70 20.89
C GLU A 244 24.71 7.15 20.97
N ALA A 245 23.48 7.43 21.36
CA ALA A 245 22.96 8.80 21.47
C ALA A 245 23.32 9.49 22.81
N ALA A 246 23.86 8.73 23.78
CA ALA A 246 24.27 9.22 25.10
C ALA A 246 25.80 9.52 25.21
N LYS A 247 26.57 9.21 24.19
CA LYS A 247 27.97 9.60 24.02
C LYS A 247 28.09 10.81 23.09
#